data_e8d8eb5de6ab8fc662523561311a00e4
#
_entry.id   e8d8eb5de6ab8fc662523561311a00e4
#
_cell.length_a   1.000
_cell.length_b   1.000
_cell.length_c   1.000
_cell.angle_alpha   90.00
_cell.angle_beta   90.00
_cell.angle_gamma   90.00
#
_symmetry.space_group_name_H-M   'P 1'
#
loop_
_entity.id
_entity.type
_entity.pdbx_description
1 polymer ?
#
loop_
_entity_poly.entity_id
_entity_poly.type
_entity_poly.pdbx_seq_one_letter_code
_entity_poly.pdbx_strand_id
1 'polypeptide(L)'
;MNQLIIPYQKNIKKNFENFFSNGNKNNLIIKNIKEIFSGKHCQIYLEGEKYFGKSHILHSACNFFNDKKCIYIPLKEENSFKPDILDGFENYDLICIDDINYIFGKDDWEFKIFVLINKVLENSKKIIFSSTIKPEKDIVNLQDLQSRLSWSLLLNIEEPTDKIKIEILKKTILEYEYNIVPESCNYLMKNRDRSIKSLLDDIHKIGSYSLSTNKKITLKNLRSVLS
;
A
#
# COMPACT_ATOMS: atom_id res chain seq x y z
N MET A 1 -11.50 -25.68 16.88
CA MET A 1 -10.54 -24.72 16.29
C MET A 1 -11.36 -23.65 15.56
N ASN A 2 -11.47 -22.46 16.08
CA ASN A 2 -12.12 -21.36 15.34
C ASN A 2 -11.16 -20.86 14.27
N GLN A 3 -11.50 -21.14 13.02
CA GLN A 3 -10.76 -20.59 11.87
C GLN A 3 -10.95 -19.08 11.90
N LEU A 4 -9.90 -18.33 12.22
CA LEU A 4 -9.89 -16.87 12.10
C LEU A 4 -10.06 -16.53 10.63
N ILE A 5 -11.23 -16.05 10.27
CA ILE A 5 -11.50 -15.48 8.96
C ILE A 5 -10.77 -14.14 8.94
N ILE A 6 -9.68 -14.05 8.17
CA ILE A 6 -9.06 -12.76 7.89
C ILE A 6 -10.07 -11.97 7.06
N PRO A 7 -10.64 -10.86 7.57
CA PRO A 7 -11.71 -10.13 6.87
C PRO A 7 -11.17 -9.33 5.68
N TYR A 8 -10.04 -9.72 5.09
CA TYR A 8 -9.39 -8.96 4.06
C TYR A 8 -9.57 -9.59 2.69
N GLN A 9 -10.57 -9.10 1.97
CA GLN A 9 -10.78 -9.48 0.58
C GLN A 9 -9.73 -8.82 -0.32
N LYS A 10 -9.16 -9.64 -1.21
CA LYS A 10 -8.32 -9.20 -2.32
C LYS A 10 -9.06 -8.10 -3.11
N ASN A 11 -8.51 -6.90 -3.19
CA ASN A 11 -9.12 -5.83 -3.98
C ASN A 11 -8.86 -6.09 -5.48
N ILE A 12 -9.82 -6.76 -6.11
CA ILE A 12 -9.74 -7.22 -7.50
C ILE A 12 -9.58 -6.06 -8.50
N LYS A 13 -9.99 -4.84 -8.12
CA LYS A 13 -9.88 -3.65 -8.98
C LYS A 13 -8.45 -3.12 -9.12
N LYS A 14 -7.52 -3.47 -8.22
CA LYS A 14 -6.14 -3.00 -8.26
C LYS A 14 -5.27 -3.97 -9.07
N ASN A 15 -4.67 -3.47 -10.14
CA ASN A 15 -3.71 -4.18 -10.98
C ASN A 15 -2.57 -3.26 -11.42
N PHE A 16 -1.51 -3.82 -12.02
CA PHE A 16 -0.37 -3.04 -12.48
C PHE A 16 -0.68 -2.11 -13.68
N GLU A 17 -1.73 -2.40 -14.44
CA GLU A 17 -2.14 -1.58 -15.59
C GLU A 17 -2.79 -0.28 -15.14
N ASN A 18 -3.52 -0.33 -14.02
CA ASN A 18 -4.18 0.84 -13.47
C ASN A 18 -3.38 1.54 -12.36
N PHE A 19 -2.12 1.12 -12.16
CA PHE A 19 -1.17 1.86 -11.33
C PHE A 19 -0.54 3.00 -12.12
N PHE A 20 -0.72 4.22 -11.66
CA PHE A 20 -0.12 5.39 -12.30
C PHE A 20 1.37 5.48 -12.00
N SER A 21 2.19 5.19 -12.99
CA SER A 21 3.65 5.14 -12.87
C SER A 21 4.30 6.48 -13.22
N ASN A 22 5.28 6.90 -12.42
CA ASN A 22 6.14 8.08 -12.65
C ASN A 22 7.28 7.81 -13.66
N GLY A 23 7.09 6.93 -14.65
CA GLY A 23 8.14 6.62 -15.61
C GLY A 23 9.10 5.52 -15.11
N ASN A 24 10.40 5.64 -15.41
CA ASN A 24 11.34 4.51 -15.34
C ASN A 24 11.49 3.87 -13.97
N LYS A 25 11.49 4.61 -12.86
CA LYS A 25 11.73 4.04 -11.52
C LYS A 25 10.56 3.18 -11.03
N ASN A 26 9.34 3.69 -11.11
CA ASN A 26 8.17 2.91 -10.69
C ASN A 26 7.92 1.72 -11.65
N ASN A 27 8.27 1.86 -12.94
CA ASN A 27 8.25 0.74 -13.88
C ASN A 27 9.26 -0.35 -13.49
N LEU A 28 10.45 0.05 -12.98
CA LEU A 28 11.43 -0.90 -12.47
C LEU A 28 10.92 -1.66 -11.23
N ILE A 29 10.20 -0.99 -10.34
CA ILE A 29 9.54 -1.64 -9.18
C ILE A 29 8.58 -2.72 -9.66
N ILE A 30 7.68 -2.37 -10.58
CA ILE A 30 6.70 -3.31 -11.16
C ILE A 30 7.40 -4.48 -11.83
N LYS A 31 8.48 -4.22 -12.59
CA LYS A 31 9.29 -5.26 -13.22
C LYS A 31 9.88 -6.23 -12.20
N ASN A 32 10.56 -5.73 -11.15
CA ASN A 32 11.14 -6.56 -10.10
C ASN A 32 10.08 -7.43 -9.40
N ILE A 33 8.89 -6.87 -9.16
CA ILE A 33 7.80 -7.63 -8.53
C ILE A 33 7.27 -8.71 -9.48
N LYS A 34 7.05 -8.40 -10.76
CA LYS A 34 6.59 -9.39 -11.76
C LYS A 34 7.58 -10.53 -11.93
N GLU A 35 8.87 -10.26 -11.74
CA GLU A 35 9.97 -11.22 -11.87
C GLU A 35 10.35 -11.89 -10.54
N ILE A 36 9.60 -11.69 -9.43
CA ILE A 36 9.99 -12.18 -8.09
C ILE A 36 10.15 -13.70 -8.05
N PHE A 37 9.36 -14.48 -8.80
CA PHE A 37 9.45 -15.92 -8.85
C PHE A 37 10.58 -16.46 -9.75
N SER A 38 11.01 -15.69 -10.74
CA SER A 38 12.12 -16.02 -11.64
C SER A 38 13.43 -15.32 -11.26
N GLY A 39 13.36 -14.29 -10.40
CA GLY A 39 14.49 -13.48 -9.97
C GLY A 39 15.29 -14.11 -8.82
N LYS A 40 16.45 -13.50 -8.53
CA LYS A 40 17.35 -13.91 -7.44
C LYS A 40 16.83 -13.56 -6.04
N HIS A 41 15.93 -12.58 -5.95
CA HIS A 41 15.44 -12.07 -4.67
C HIS A 41 14.20 -12.83 -4.20
N CYS A 42 14.21 -13.29 -2.96
CA CYS A 42 13.05 -13.90 -2.32
C CYS A 42 12.24 -12.89 -1.52
N GLN A 43 12.83 -11.71 -1.24
CA GLN A 43 12.29 -10.72 -0.34
C GLN A 43 12.45 -9.32 -0.96
N ILE A 44 11.36 -8.53 -0.97
CA ILE A 44 11.34 -7.14 -1.43
C ILE A 44 10.82 -6.26 -0.30
N TYR A 45 11.42 -5.09 -0.14
CA TYR A 45 10.99 -4.05 0.79
C TYR A 45 10.65 -2.78 0.00
N LEU A 46 9.35 -2.43 -0.04
CA LEU A 46 8.84 -1.22 -0.70
C LEU A 46 8.79 -0.07 0.30
N GLU A 47 9.67 0.91 0.13
CA GLU A 47 9.65 2.14 0.91
C GLU A 47 8.93 3.25 0.12
N GLY A 48 8.25 4.13 0.84
CA GLY A 48 7.65 5.35 0.27
C GLY A 48 6.64 5.96 1.21
N GLU A 49 6.39 7.25 1.07
CA GLU A 49 5.44 7.99 1.87
C GLU A 49 4.00 7.48 1.75
N LYS A 50 3.14 7.90 2.67
CA LYS A 50 1.70 7.59 2.58
C LYS A 50 1.13 8.08 1.26
N TYR A 51 0.21 7.28 0.70
CA TYR A 51 -0.49 7.54 -0.57
C TYR A 51 0.37 7.44 -1.85
N PHE A 52 1.64 7.05 -1.78
CA PHE A 52 2.46 6.81 -2.99
C PHE A 52 2.09 5.53 -3.75
N GLY A 53 1.14 4.75 -3.25
CA GLY A 53 0.60 3.60 -3.96
C GLY A 53 1.19 2.25 -3.53
N LYS A 54 1.88 2.15 -2.39
CA LYS A 54 2.43 0.88 -1.85
C LYS A 54 1.37 -0.23 -1.79
N SER A 55 0.27 0.01 -1.09
CA SER A 55 -0.84 -0.94 -0.97
C SER A 55 -1.44 -1.32 -2.34
N HIS A 56 -1.48 -0.36 -3.30
CA HIS A 56 -1.92 -0.66 -4.66
C HIS A 56 -0.99 -1.68 -5.33
N ILE A 57 0.32 -1.49 -5.22
CA ILE A 57 1.32 -2.40 -5.77
C ILE A 57 1.21 -3.80 -5.14
N LEU A 58 1.05 -3.90 -3.81
CA LEU A 58 0.91 -5.18 -3.12
C LEU A 58 -0.36 -5.94 -3.56
N HIS A 59 -1.49 -5.25 -3.65
CA HIS A 59 -2.72 -5.85 -4.20
C HIS A 59 -2.55 -6.26 -5.66
N SER A 60 -1.86 -5.43 -6.46
CA SER A 60 -1.58 -5.75 -7.87
C SER A 60 -0.71 -6.98 -8.00
N ALA A 61 0.27 -7.17 -7.11
CA ALA A 61 1.10 -8.38 -7.07
C ALA A 61 0.25 -9.63 -6.79
N CYS A 62 -0.61 -9.58 -5.77
CA CYS A 62 -1.51 -10.69 -5.46
C CYS A 62 -2.50 -10.99 -6.61
N ASN A 63 -2.91 -9.96 -7.38
CA ASN A 63 -3.82 -10.15 -8.51
C ASN A 63 -3.08 -10.68 -9.75
N PHE A 64 -1.83 -10.26 -9.96
CA PHE A 64 -1.01 -10.69 -11.08
C PHE A 64 -0.65 -12.19 -11.00
N PHE A 65 -0.28 -12.67 -9.80
CA PHE A 65 0.03 -14.07 -9.55
C PHE A 65 -1.20 -14.89 -9.15
N ASN A 66 -2.23 -14.87 -10.00
CA ASN A 66 -3.51 -15.54 -9.74
C ASN A 66 -3.44 -17.08 -9.78
N ASP A 67 -2.37 -17.64 -10.36
CA ASP A 67 -2.04 -19.06 -10.39
C ASP A 67 -1.31 -19.53 -9.11
N LYS A 68 -0.93 -18.62 -8.22
CA LYS A 68 -0.23 -18.84 -6.96
C LYS A 68 -1.13 -18.60 -5.76
N LYS A 69 -0.80 -19.24 -4.64
CA LYS A 69 -1.41 -18.93 -3.35
C LYS A 69 -0.80 -17.64 -2.81
N CYS A 70 -1.51 -16.53 -2.96
CA CYS A 70 -1.09 -15.23 -2.49
C CYS A 70 -1.94 -14.75 -1.32
N ILE A 71 -1.32 -14.08 -0.34
CA ILE A 71 -2.02 -13.45 0.78
C ILE A 71 -1.56 -12.00 0.95
N TYR A 72 -2.50 -11.11 1.30
CA TYR A 72 -2.24 -9.72 1.64
C TYR A 72 -2.63 -9.48 3.10
N ILE A 73 -1.74 -8.83 3.85
CA ILE A 73 -1.86 -8.62 5.30
C ILE A 73 -1.60 -7.15 5.60
N PRO A 74 -2.64 -6.36 5.99
CA PRO A 74 -2.49 -4.96 6.40
C PRO A 74 -2.14 -4.87 7.87
N LEU A 75 -0.89 -4.63 8.22
CA LEU A 75 -0.46 -4.46 9.61
C LEU A 75 -0.89 -3.12 10.23
N LYS A 76 -1.43 -2.20 9.45
CA LYS A 76 -2.08 -1.00 10.01
C LYS A 76 -3.24 -1.34 10.96
N GLU A 77 -3.82 -2.53 10.82
CA GLU A 77 -4.94 -3.02 11.64
C GLU A 77 -4.48 -4.02 12.72
N GLU A 78 -3.19 -4.04 13.06
CA GLU A 78 -2.57 -5.00 13.99
C GLU A 78 -3.26 -5.05 15.37
N ASN A 79 -3.86 -3.93 15.82
CA ASN A 79 -4.62 -3.91 17.08
C ASN A 79 -5.89 -4.77 17.05
N SER A 80 -6.37 -5.14 15.85
CA SER A 80 -7.53 -6.02 15.66
C SER A 80 -7.17 -7.50 15.68
N PHE A 81 -5.86 -7.83 15.70
CA PHE A 81 -5.34 -9.18 15.58
C PHE A 81 -4.29 -9.49 16.66
N LYS A 82 -4.06 -10.77 16.90
CA LYS A 82 -2.89 -11.22 17.65
C LYS A 82 -1.78 -11.65 16.69
N PRO A 83 -0.49 -11.59 17.09
CA PRO A 83 0.63 -12.04 16.26
C PRO A 83 0.48 -13.47 15.72
N ASP A 84 -0.21 -14.35 16.45
CA ASP A 84 -0.46 -15.75 16.04
C ASP A 84 -1.30 -15.88 14.75
N ILE A 85 -1.92 -14.79 14.26
CA ILE A 85 -2.60 -14.79 12.97
C ILE A 85 -1.65 -15.13 11.81
N LEU A 86 -0.35 -14.90 11.99
CA LEU A 86 0.68 -15.17 11.01
C LEU A 86 1.04 -16.68 10.89
N ASP A 87 0.57 -17.50 11.81
CA ASP A 87 0.86 -18.95 11.80
C ASP A 87 0.19 -19.62 10.60
N GLY A 88 0.94 -20.38 9.85
CA GLY A 88 0.49 -21.06 8.64
C GLY A 88 0.65 -20.24 7.35
N PHE A 89 1.04 -18.97 7.43
CA PHE A 89 1.23 -18.15 6.22
C PHE A 89 2.46 -18.57 5.41
N GLU A 90 3.41 -19.27 6.00
CA GLU A 90 4.52 -19.90 5.30
C GLU A 90 4.09 -20.91 4.21
N ASN A 91 2.83 -21.31 4.20
CA ASN A 91 2.26 -22.17 3.16
C ASN A 91 1.82 -21.42 1.90
N TYR A 92 1.83 -20.08 1.91
CA TYR A 92 1.54 -19.27 0.74
C TYR A 92 2.78 -19.12 -0.15
N ASP A 93 2.56 -19.01 -1.46
CA ASP A 93 3.65 -18.81 -2.42
C ASP A 93 4.16 -17.37 -2.41
N LEU A 94 3.26 -16.42 -2.18
CA LEU A 94 3.57 -14.99 -2.03
C LEU A 94 2.83 -14.40 -0.83
N ILE A 95 3.60 -13.76 0.05
CA ILE A 95 3.06 -13.02 1.20
C ILE A 95 3.34 -11.54 0.99
N CYS A 96 2.29 -10.74 0.98
CA CYS A 96 2.35 -9.28 0.88
C CYS A 96 1.97 -8.67 2.24
N ILE A 97 2.94 -8.12 2.96
CA ILE A 97 2.74 -7.47 4.26
C ILE A 97 2.77 -5.96 4.06
N ASP A 98 1.62 -5.33 4.27
CA ASP A 98 1.47 -3.88 4.09
C ASP A 98 1.66 -3.14 5.42
N ASP A 99 2.37 -2.00 5.33
CA ASP A 99 2.62 -1.09 6.46
C ASP A 99 3.32 -1.78 7.66
N ILE A 100 4.40 -2.56 7.42
CA ILE A 100 5.15 -3.29 8.45
C ILE A 100 5.65 -2.39 9.59
N ASN A 101 5.85 -1.10 9.34
CA ASN A 101 6.27 -0.14 10.36
C ASN A 101 5.30 -0.02 11.55
N TYR A 102 4.05 -0.46 11.44
CA TYR A 102 3.09 -0.45 12.56
C TYR A 102 3.42 -1.44 13.66
N ILE A 103 4.26 -2.45 13.37
CA ILE A 103 4.67 -3.45 14.37
C ILE A 103 6.08 -3.20 14.93
N PHE A 104 6.80 -2.23 14.42
CA PHE A 104 8.11 -1.89 14.96
C PHE A 104 8.01 -1.41 16.40
N GLY A 105 8.91 -1.88 17.27
CA GLY A 105 8.87 -1.67 18.71
C GLY A 105 7.88 -2.56 19.46
N LYS A 106 7.22 -3.54 18.80
CA LYS A 106 6.31 -4.51 19.41
C LYS A 106 6.91 -5.90 19.39
N ASP A 107 7.54 -6.30 20.49
CA ASP A 107 8.39 -7.51 20.59
C ASP A 107 7.70 -8.79 20.07
N ASP A 108 6.44 -9.04 20.45
CA ASP A 108 5.69 -10.22 20.04
C ASP A 108 5.46 -10.26 18.52
N TRP A 109 5.15 -9.11 17.92
CA TRP A 109 4.95 -8.99 16.48
C TRP A 109 6.26 -9.13 15.74
N GLU A 110 7.33 -8.45 16.21
CA GLU A 110 8.66 -8.51 15.60
C GLU A 110 9.19 -9.94 15.59
N PHE A 111 9.03 -10.67 16.72
CA PHE A 111 9.41 -12.08 16.79
C PHE A 111 8.62 -12.95 15.81
N LYS A 112 7.31 -12.79 15.71
CA LYS A 112 6.47 -13.56 14.78
C LYS A 112 6.81 -13.27 13.31
N ILE A 113 7.04 -12.02 12.95
CA ILE A 113 7.49 -11.65 11.59
C ILE A 113 8.88 -12.25 11.30
N PHE A 114 9.81 -12.21 12.24
CA PHE A 114 11.12 -12.84 12.09
C PHE A 114 10.99 -14.35 11.83
N VAL A 115 10.20 -15.05 12.61
CA VAL A 115 9.92 -16.49 12.41
C VAL A 115 9.29 -16.75 11.04
N LEU A 116 8.31 -15.92 10.64
CA LEU A 116 7.67 -16.04 9.32
C LEU A 116 8.68 -15.86 8.19
N ILE A 117 9.55 -14.85 8.25
CA ILE A 117 10.60 -14.62 7.23
C ILE A 117 11.48 -15.85 7.08
N ASN A 118 11.98 -16.41 8.19
CA ASN A 118 12.84 -17.60 8.15
C ASN A 118 12.14 -18.78 7.47
N LYS A 119 10.90 -19.09 7.85
CA LYS A 119 10.11 -20.16 7.23
C LYS A 119 9.86 -19.93 5.74
N VAL A 120 9.58 -18.68 5.33
CA VAL A 120 9.38 -18.28 3.93
C VAL A 120 10.64 -18.55 3.11
N LEU A 121 11.81 -18.16 3.66
CA LEU A 121 13.09 -18.36 2.99
C LEU A 121 13.47 -19.84 2.90
N GLU A 122 13.30 -20.61 3.98
CA GLU A 122 13.55 -22.06 4.02
C GLU A 122 12.68 -22.81 2.99
N ASN A 123 11.44 -22.41 2.82
CA ASN A 123 10.50 -23.01 1.87
C ASN A 123 10.61 -22.42 0.45
N SER A 124 11.61 -21.57 0.17
CA SER A 124 11.80 -20.90 -1.13
C SER A 124 10.58 -20.09 -1.60
N LYS A 125 9.74 -19.65 -0.66
CA LYS A 125 8.58 -18.80 -0.91
C LYS A 125 9.02 -17.33 -1.06
N LYS A 126 8.07 -16.45 -1.33
CA LYS A 126 8.33 -15.03 -1.61
C LYS A 126 7.57 -14.14 -0.64
N ILE A 127 8.20 -13.03 -0.26
CA ILE A 127 7.60 -12.05 0.64
C ILE A 127 7.89 -10.62 0.18
N ILE A 128 6.86 -9.77 0.23
CA ILE A 128 6.98 -8.35 -0.10
C ILE A 128 6.45 -7.55 1.07
N PHE A 129 7.28 -6.66 1.60
CA PHE A 129 6.91 -5.70 2.64
C PHE A 129 6.66 -4.33 2.05
N SER A 130 5.76 -3.57 2.66
CA SER A 130 5.68 -2.12 2.46
C SER A 130 5.88 -1.37 3.76
N SER A 131 6.45 -0.17 3.67
CA SER A 131 6.69 0.69 4.81
C SER A 131 6.77 2.17 4.41
N THR A 132 6.58 3.06 5.38
CA THR A 132 6.89 4.50 5.22
C THR A 132 8.30 4.85 5.69
N ILE A 133 9.00 3.92 6.35
CA ILE A 133 10.33 4.12 6.91
C ILE A 133 11.22 2.90 6.65
N LYS A 134 12.52 3.10 6.68
CA LYS A 134 13.50 2.01 6.62
C LYS A 134 13.56 1.24 7.94
N PRO A 135 13.95 -0.05 7.91
CA PRO A 135 14.11 -0.86 9.11
C PRO A 135 15.45 -0.51 9.79
N GLU A 136 15.52 0.64 10.45
CA GLU A 136 16.73 1.12 11.15
C GLU A 136 16.82 0.54 12.56
N LYS A 137 18.06 0.50 13.11
CA LYS A 137 18.34 -0.15 14.41
C LYS A 137 17.60 0.47 15.58
N ASP A 138 17.33 1.78 15.51
CA ASP A 138 16.69 2.51 16.61
C ASP A 138 15.17 2.37 16.63
N ILE A 139 14.60 1.69 15.62
CA ILE A 139 13.14 1.57 15.42
C ILE A 139 12.69 0.13 15.60
N VAL A 140 13.52 -0.84 15.21
CA VAL A 140 13.24 -2.28 15.33
C VAL A 140 13.98 -2.82 16.55
N ASN A 141 13.23 -3.33 17.54
CA ASN A 141 13.80 -3.86 18.78
C ASN A 141 14.59 -5.15 18.55
N LEU A 142 14.05 -6.07 17.72
CA LEU A 142 14.68 -7.34 17.44
C LEU A 142 15.76 -7.19 16.35
N GLN A 143 17.04 -7.21 16.73
CA GLN A 143 18.17 -7.05 15.81
C GLN A 143 18.17 -8.08 14.67
N ASP A 144 17.74 -9.32 14.94
CA ASP A 144 17.64 -10.37 13.94
C ASP A 144 16.60 -10.04 12.86
N LEU A 145 15.46 -9.48 13.26
CA LEU A 145 14.45 -8.99 12.31
C LEU A 145 15.00 -7.84 11.47
N GLN A 146 15.65 -6.87 12.11
CA GLN A 146 16.26 -5.73 11.41
C GLN A 146 17.28 -6.23 10.37
N SER A 147 18.12 -7.19 10.73
CA SER A 147 19.08 -7.81 9.81
C SER A 147 18.36 -8.50 8.63
N ARG A 148 17.32 -9.31 8.89
CA ARG A 148 16.53 -9.97 7.86
C ARG A 148 15.85 -8.99 6.91
N LEU A 149 15.27 -7.92 7.42
CA LEU A 149 14.64 -6.88 6.60
C LEU A 149 15.66 -6.15 5.72
N SER A 150 16.89 -5.93 6.24
CA SER A 150 17.97 -5.28 5.50
C SER A 150 18.49 -6.11 4.30
N TRP A 151 18.26 -7.42 4.27
CA TRP A 151 18.61 -8.29 3.14
C TRP A 151 17.60 -8.22 1.99
N SER A 152 16.49 -7.54 2.19
CA SER A 152 15.48 -7.33 1.15
C SER A 152 16.04 -6.51 -0.02
N LEU A 153 15.55 -6.77 -1.23
CA LEU A 153 15.69 -5.81 -2.31
C LEU A 153 14.89 -4.55 -1.96
N LEU A 154 15.62 -3.49 -1.60
CA LEU A 154 15.00 -2.20 -1.26
C LEU A 154 14.57 -1.46 -2.52
N LEU A 155 13.29 -1.16 -2.64
CA LEU A 155 12.70 -0.41 -3.75
C LEU A 155 11.97 0.81 -3.18
N ASN A 156 12.35 2.01 -3.64
CA ASN A 156 11.75 3.26 -3.18
C ASN A 156 10.72 3.77 -4.19
N ILE A 157 9.47 3.95 -3.75
CA ILE A 157 8.39 4.54 -4.54
C ILE A 157 8.47 6.06 -4.47
N GLU A 158 8.60 6.69 -5.61
CA GLU A 158 8.65 8.15 -5.70
C GLU A 158 7.25 8.77 -5.65
N GLU A 159 7.21 10.02 -5.18
CA GLU A 159 6.00 10.83 -5.20
C GLU A 159 5.45 10.96 -6.63
N PRO A 160 4.12 10.82 -6.83
CA PRO A 160 3.52 11.05 -8.14
C PRO A 160 3.80 12.48 -8.65
N THR A 161 4.08 12.62 -9.95
CA THR A 161 4.16 13.95 -10.59
C THR A 161 2.81 14.65 -10.57
N ASP A 162 2.79 15.97 -10.73
CA ASP A 162 1.55 16.78 -10.73
C ASP A 162 0.53 16.26 -11.74
N LYS A 163 0.99 15.82 -12.92
CA LYS A 163 0.13 15.21 -13.94
C LYS A 163 -0.54 13.93 -13.42
N ILE A 164 0.24 13.07 -12.79
CA ILE A 164 -0.26 11.81 -12.24
C ILE A 164 -1.18 12.06 -11.02
N LYS A 165 -0.87 13.03 -10.17
CA LYS A 165 -1.75 13.43 -9.08
C LYS A 165 -3.15 13.79 -9.59
N ILE A 166 -3.24 14.59 -10.66
CA ILE A 166 -4.52 14.92 -11.28
C ILE A 166 -5.27 13.67 -11.75
N GLU A 167 -4.59 12.72 -12.38
CA GLU A 167 -5.20 11.46 -12.83
C GLU A 167 -5.70 10.60 -11.64
N ILE A 168 -4.92 10.53 -10.56
CA ILE A 168 -5.32 9.86 -9.32
C ILE A 168 -6.58 10.50 -8.73
N LEU A 169 -6.64 11.83 -8.63
CA LEU A 169 -7.81 12.55 -8.10
C LEU A 169 -9.06 12.31 -8.95
N LYS A 170 -8.94 12.39 -10.28
CA LYS A 170 -10.05 12.07 -11.19
C LYS A 170 -10.55 10.65 -11.02
N LYS A 171 -9.63 9.70 -10.92
CA LYS A 171 -9.96 8.30 -10.69
C LYS A 171 -10.66 8.09 -9.34
N THR A 172 -10.19 8.74 -8.28
CA THR A 172 -10.81 8.70 -6.95
C THR A 172 -12.25 9.23 -7.01
N ILE A 173 -12.50 10.34 -7.71
CA ILE A 173 -13.85 10.89 -7.90
C ILE A 173 -14.78 9.85 -8.54
N LEU A 174 -14.31 9.14 -9.57
CA LEU A 174 -15.09 8.11 -10.27
C LEU A 174 -15.29 6.84 -9.41
N GLU A 175 -14.26 6.37 -8.71
CA GLU A 175 -14.32 5.16 -7.89
C GLU A 175 -15.29 5.28 -6.70
N TYR A 176 -15.38 6.47 -6.11
CA TYR A 176 -16.27 6.77 -4.98
C TYR A 176 -17.60 7.40 -5.41
N GLU A 177 -17.83 7.53 -6.73
CA GLU A 177 -19.05 8.12 -7.29
C GLU A 177 -19.35 9.53 -6.74
N TYR A 178 -18.30 10.29 -6.44
CA TYR A 178 -18.46 11.65 -5.94
C TYR A 178 -19.03 12.60 -7.00
N ASN A 179 -20.04 13.37 -6.64
CA ASN A 179 -20.65 14.36 -7.54
C ASN A 179 -19.81 15.66 -7.62
N ILE A 180 -18.58 15.53 -8.12
CA ILE A 180 -17.56 16.59 -8.23
C ILE A 180 -17.20 16.78 -9.69
N VAL A 181 -17.15 18.04 -10.15
CA VAL A 181 -16.68 18.32 -11.52
C VAL A 181 -15.17 18.08 -11.63
N PRO A 182 -14.67 17.42 -12.73
CA PRO A 182 -13.26 17.09 -12.89
C PRO A 182 -12.31 18.30 -12.84
N GLU A 183 -12.77 19.48 -13.23
CA GLU A 183 -12.01 20.74 -13.18
C GLU A 183 -11.59 21.11 -11.76
N SER A 184 -12.28 20.58 -10.74
CA SER A 184 -11.93 20.74 -9.33
C SER A 184 -10.53 20.21 -9.01
N CYS A 185 -10.06 19.17 -9.70
CA CYS A 185 -8.71 18.64 -9.52
C CYS A 185 -7.64 19.69 -9.87
N ASN A 186 -7.81 20.41 -10.97
CA ASN A 186 -6.90 21.47 -11.38
C ASN A 186 -6.93 22.66 -10.40
N TYR A 187 -8.12 22.97 -9.87
CA TYR A 187 -8.28 24.02 -8.85
C TYR A 187 -7.52 23.66 -7.56
N LEU A 188 -7.67 22.43 -7.07
CA LEU A 188 -6.95 21.95 -5.88
C LEU A 188 -5.44 22.01 -6.08
N MET A 189 -4.93 21.52 -7.22
CA MET A 189 -3.50 21.58 -7.55
C MET A 189 -2.93 23.02 -7.55
N LYS A 190 -3.73 24.03 -7.87
CA LYS A 190 -3.29 25.44 -7.92
C LYS A 190 -3.40 26.14 -6.58
N ASN A 191 -4.36 25.78 -5.72
CA ASN A 191 -4.76 26.58 -4.57
C ASN A 191 -4.60 25.87 -3.22
N ARG A 192 -4.17 24.60 -3.20
CA ARG A 192 -3.99 23.80 -1.98
C ARG A 192 -2.59 23.25 -1.89
N ASP A 193 -2.26 22.63 -0.76
CA ASP A 193 -1.02 21.86 -0.61
C ASP A 193 -1.00 20.73 -1.66
N ARG A 194 0.11 20.66 -2.40
CA ARG A 194 0.28 19.74 -3.54
C ARG A 194 0.71 18.33 -3.12
N SER A 195 0.85 18.03 -1.83
CA SER A 195 1.10 16.65 -1.41
C SER A 195 -0.10 15.78 -1.81
N ILE A 196 0.16 14.60 -2.35
CA ILE A 196 -0.90 13.68 -2.77
C ILE A 196 -1.84 13.32 -1.61
N LYS A 197 -1.29 13.31 -0.38
CA LYS A 197 -2.08 13.12 0.83
C LYS A 197 -3.12 14.23 1.00
N SER A 198 -2.68 15.49 1.05
CA SER A 198 -3.57 16.65 1.26
C SER A 198 -4.64 16.74 0.18
N LEU A 199 -4.25 16.50 -1.08
CA LEU A 199 -5.17 16.53 -2.22
C LEU A 199 -6.25 15.44 -2.13
N LEU A 200 -5.89 14.23 -1.72
CA LEU A 200 -6.85 13.13 -1.52
C LEU A 200 -7.76 13.40 -0.32
N ASP A 201 -7.22 13.91 0.79
CA ASP A 201 -8.02 14.30 1.96
C ASP A 201 -9.05 15.40 1.57
N ASP A 202 -8.65 16.40 0.78
CA ASP A 202 -9.56 17.42 0.25
C ASP A 202 -10.64 16.79 -0.66
N ILE A 203 -10.29 15.90 -1.59
CA ILE A 203 -11.27 15.20 -2.46
C ILE A 203 -12.25 14.38 -1.64
N HIS A 204 -11.81 13.65 -0.63
CA HIS A 204 -12.69 12.87 0.24
C HIS A 204 -13.61 13.77 1.09
N LYS A 205 -13.10 14.89 1.62
CA LYS A 205 -13.92 15.89 2.34
C LYS A 205 -15.02 16.44 1.46
N ILE A 206 -14.66 16.89 0.25
CA ILE A 206 -15.60 17.45 -0.73
C ILE A 206 -16.59 16.38 -1.20
N GLY A 207 -16.09 15.18 -1.46
CA GLY A 207 -16.88 14.04 -1.92
C GLY A 207 -17.95 13.64 -0.90
N SER A 208 -17.56 13.47 0.36
CA SER A 208 -18.49 13.16 1.45
C SER A 208 -19.57 14.25 1.59
N TYR A 209 -19.21 15.52 1.47
CA TYR A 209 -20.17 16.61 1.46
C TYR A 209 -21.13 16.52 0.25
N SER A 210 -20.62 16.20 -0.94
CA SER A 210 -21.46 16.07 -2.15
C SER A 210 -22.50 14.95 -2.00
N LEU A 211 -22.11 13.82 -1.41
CA LEU A 211 -23.01 12.67 -1.18
C LEU A 211 -24.03 13.00 -0.09
N SER A 212 -23.60 13.57 1.04
CA SER A 212 -24.50 13.87 2.17
C SER A 212 -25.55 14.93 1.84
N THR A 213 -25.21 15.90 0.97
CA THR A 213 -26.12 16.98 0.57
C THR A 213 -26.85 16.74 -0.76
N ASN A 214 -26.46 15.67 -1.48
CA ASN A 214 -26.90 15.38 -2.85
C ASN A 214 -26.68 16.56 -3.82
N LYS A 215 -25.64 17.38 -3.57
CA LYS A 215 -25.32 18.55 -4.39
C LYS A 215 -24.08 18.33 -5.24
N LYS A 216 -24.16 18.76 -6.49
CA LYS A 216 -22.99 18.79 -7.37
C LYS A 216 -22.00 19.86 -6.94
N ILE A 217 -20.74 19.48 -6.74
CA ILE A 217 -19.64 20.38 -6.42
C ILE A 217 -19.06 20.94 -7.71
N THR A 218 -19.19 22.26 -7.85
CA THR A 218 -18.64 23.06 -8.95
C THR A 218 -17.55 23.98 -8.41
N LEU A 219 -16.79 24.62 -9.29
CA LEU A 219 -15.76 25.58 -8.88
C LEU A 219 -16.31 26.75 -8.04
N LYS A 220 -17.60 27.11 -8.21
CA LYS A 220 -18.24 28.20 -7.45
C LYS A 220 -18.44 27.87 -5.97
N ASN A 221 -18.87 26.64 -5.67
CA ASN A 221 -19.17 26.20 -4.29
C ASN A 221 -18.03 25.43 -3.63
N LEU A 222 -16.95 25.10 -4.38
CA LEU A 222 -15.81 24.38 -3.87
C LEU A 222 -15.13 25.11 -2.70
N ARG A 223 -14.97 26.44 -2.80
CA ARG A 223 -14.31 27.25 -1.77
C ARG A 223 -15.04 27.18 -0.43
N SER A 224 -16.37 27.28 -0.45
CA SER A 224 -17.18 27.25 0.78
C SER A 224 -17.23 25.88 1.47
N VAL A 225 -16.86 24.80 0.76
CA VAL A 225 -16.79 23.45 1.34
C VAL A 225 -15.41 23.19 1.95
N LEU A 226 -14.37 23.88 1.47
CA LEU A 226 -12.99 23.72 1.92
C LEU A 226 -12.57 24.74 3.01
N SER A 227 -13.34 25.79 3.19
CA SER A 227 -13.20 26.70 4.33
C SER A 227 -13.70 26.03 5.61
#